data_771b728c36f406eda079e8d7db6df091
#
_entry.id   771b728c36f406eda079e8d7db6df091
#
_cell.length_a   1.000
_cell.length_b   1.000
_cell.length_c   1.000
_cell.angle_alpha   90.00
_cell.angle_beta   90.00
_cell.angle_gamma   90.00
#
_symmetry.space_group_name_H-M   'P 1'
#
loop_
_entity.id
_entity.type
_entity.pdbx_description
1 polymer ?
#
loop_
_entity_poly.entity_id
_entity_poly.type
_entity_poly.pdbx_seq_one_letter_code
_entity_poly.pdbx_strand_id
1 'polypeptide(L)'
;MRYQIDGAQFSTLEDFFDEVSRVLVPGRQWGHNLDAFNDILRGNFGTPSGGFTIDWKDHSLSQERLGYGETIRQLELQAENCHPQSREKILADLAAARAHRGPTVFDWLTGIIRIHGLGGSEAQDCVELILD
;
A
#
# COMPACT_ATOMS: atom_id res chain seq x y z
N MET A 1 17.15 0.89 -10.75
CA MET A 1 16.95 1.73 -9.54
C MET A 1 16.32 0.88 -8.45
N ARG A 2 16.83 1.00 -7.27
CA ARG A 2 16.33 0.25 -6.12
C ARG A 2 16.03 1.21 -4.98
N TYR A 3 14.82 1.12 -4.43
CA TYR A 3 14.37 1.93 -3.31
C TYR A 3 14.19 1.04 -2.09
N GLN A 4 14.76 1.45 -0.97
CA GLN A 4 14.62 0.70 0.28
C GLN A 4 13.57 1.38 1.16
N ILE A 5 12.50 0.65 1.47
CA ILE A 5 11.48 1.06 2.43
C ILE A 5 11.78 0.36 3.74
N ASP A 6 11.81 1.13 4.84
CA ASP A 6 12.11 0.61 6.16
C ASP A 6 10.82 0.38 6.94
N GLY A 7 10.43 -0.89 7.08
CA GLY A 7 9.22 -1.28 7.79
C GLY A 7 9.21 -0.92 9.28
N ALA A 8 10.36 -0.62 9.85
CA ALA A 8 10.44 -0.18 11.24
C ALA A 8 10.04 1.29 11.43
N GLN A 9 9.91 2.07 10.34
CA GLN A 9 9.60 3.49 10.40
C GLN A 9 8.11 3.80 10.39
N PHE A 10 7.25 2.82 10.21
CA PHE A 10 5.82 3.07 10.13
C PHE A 10 5.02 1.95 10.80
N SER A 11 3.85 2.31 11.33
CA SER A 11 2.91 1.39 11.95
C SER A 11 1.46 1.60 11.48
N THR A 12 1.23 2.61 10.65
CA THR A 12 -0.09 2.91 10.07
C THR A 12 0.04 3.11 8.57
N LEU A 13 -1.09 3.08 7.87
CA LEU A 13 -1.11 3.35 6.43
C LEU A 13 -0.63 4.77 6.12
N GLU A 14 -1.04 5.75 6.94
CA GLU A 14 -0.60 7.13 6.77
C GLU A 14 0.91 7.27 6.90
N ASP A 15 1.50 6.58 7.90
CA ASP A 15 2.95 6.56 8.09
C ASP A 15 3.67 5.90 6.91
N PHE A 16 3.05 4.84 6.34
CA PHE A 16 3.59 4.22 5.13
C PHE A 16 3.65 5.22 3.97
N PHE A 17 2.60 6.01 3.79
CA PHE A 17 2.59 7.04 2.75
C PHE A 17 3.68 8.09 2.99
N ASP A 18 3.96 8.45 4.24
CA ASP A 18 5.07 9.34 4.57
C ASP A 18 6.41 8.73 4.20
N GLU A 19 6.60 7.44 4.45
CA GLU A 19 7.81 6.73 4.05
C GLU A 19 7.96 6.68 2.53
N VAL A 20 6.88 6.45 1.80
CA VAL A 20 6.88 6.51 0.33
C VAL A 20 7.29 7.89 -0.16
N SER A 21 6.76 8.95 0.46
CA SER A 21 7.14 10.32 0.11
C SER A 21 8.64 10.55 0.28
N ARG A 22 9.21 10.07 1.38
CA ARG A 22 10.61 10.26 1.70
C ARG A 22 11.53 9.47 0.77
N VAL A 23 11.15 8.25 0.42
CA VAL A 23 12.03 7.31 -0.28
C VAL A 23 11.83 7.35 -1.79
N LEU A 24 10.59 7.29 -2.26
CA LEU A 24 10.30 7.15 -3.69
C LEU A 24 10.12 8.49 -4.41
N VAL A 25 9.47 9.44 -3.76
CA VAL A 25 9.07 10.71 -4.41
C VAL A 25 9.39 11.92 -3.53
N PRO A 26 10.67 12.07 -3.09
CA PRO A 26 11.01 13.18 -2.19
C PRO A 26 10.72 14.52 -2.84
N GLY A 27 10.10 15.41 -2.07
CA GLY A 27 9.77 16.76 -2.55
C GLY A 27 8.57 16.85 -3.47
N ARG A 28 7.93 15.73 -3.80
CA ARG A 28 6.74 15.74 -4.64
C ARG A 28 5.47 15.76 -3.79
N GLN A 29 4.45 16.43 -4.29
CA GLN A 29 3.12 16.38 -3.69
C GLN A 29 2.30 15.33 -4.43
N TRP A 30 1.67 14.45 -3.66
CA TRP A 30 0.82 13.39 -4.20
C TRP A 30 -0.32 13.14 -3.22
N GLY A 31 -1.34 12.37 -3.65
CA GLY A 31 -2.60 12.29 -2.92
C GLY A 31 -2.60 11.54 -1.60
N HIS A 32 -1.51 10.87 -1.22
CA HIS A 32 -1.43 10.04 -0.01
C HIS A 32 -2.64 9.09 0.12
N ASN A 33 -2.96 8.40 -0.97
CA ASN A 33 -4.00 7.38 -1.00
C ASN A 33 -3.56 6.23 -1.90
N LEU A 34 -4.33 5.14 -1.89
CA LEU A 34 -3.96 3.93 -2.62
C LEU A 34 -3.95 4.14 -4.14
N ASP A 35 -4.87 4.93 -4.67
CA ASP A 35 -4.90 5.23 -6.11
C ASP A 35 -3.68 6.04 -6.54
N ALA A 36 -3.29 7.03 -5.74
CA ALA A 36 -2.09 7.82 -6.01
C ALA A 36 -0.82 6.99 -5.86
N PHE A 37 -0.78 6.07 -4.90
CA PHE A 37 0.33 5.12 -4.76
C PHE A 37 0.46 4.24 -6.01
N ASN A 38 -0.67 3.77 -6.52
CA ASN A 38 -0.71 3.00 -7.76
C ASN A 38 -0.08 3.79 -8.93
N ASP A 39 -0.38 5.09 -9.03
CA ASP A 39 0.20 5.96 -10.05
C ASP A 39 1.71 6.15 -9.89
N ILE A 40 2.21 6.21 -8.67
CA ILE A 40 3.66 6.25 -8.41
C ILE A 40 4.34 5.01 -9.01
N LEU A 41 3.73 3.85 -8.86
CA LEU A 41 4.28 2.59 -9.37
C LEU A 41 4.29 2.54 -10.91
N ARG A 42 3.44 3.32 -11.57
CA ARG A 42 3.42 3.45 -13.04
C ARG A 42 4.53 4.36 -13.58
N GLY A 43 5.31 5.00 -12.71
CA GLY A 43 6.37 5.90 -13.13
C GLY A 43 5.99 7.37 -13.09
N ASN A 44 4.87 7.70 -12.45
CA ASN A 44 4.47 9.09 -12.23
C ASN A 44 5.18 9.67 -11.00
N PHE A 45 5.17 10.97 -10.85
CA PHE A 45 5.76 11.68 -9.72
C PHE A 45 7.28 11.53 -9.58
N GLY A 46 7.96 11.12 -10.66
CA GLY A 46 9.42 11.08 -10.70
C GLY A 46 10.07 9.73 -10.52
N THR A 47 9.30 8.65 -10.33
CA THR A 47 9.86 7.30 -10.34
C THR A 47 10.19 6.87 -11.76
N PRO A 48 11.18 5.96 -11.94
CA PRO A 48 11.57 5.51 -13.28
C PRO A 48 10.44 4.82 -14.03
N SER A 49 10.14 5.26 -15.25
CA SER A 49 9.09 4.66 -16.08
C SER A 49 9.48 3.30 -16.66
N GLY A 50 10.76 2.95 -16.63
CA GLY A 50 11.26 1.65 -17.09
C GLY A 50 11.26 0.56 -16.03
N GLY A 51 10.73 0.89 -14.84
CA GLY A 51 10.69 -0.04 -13.73
C GLY A 51 11.73 0.25 -12.66
N PHE A 52 11.50 -0.31 -11.49
CA PHE A 52 12.39 -0.17 -10.34
C PHE A 52 12.11 -1.28 -9.34
N THR A 53 12.98 -1.40 -8.35
CA THR A 53 12.83 -2.40 -7.29
C THR A 53 12.48 -1.71 -5.98
N ILE A 54 11.50 -2.24 -5.26
CA ILE A 54 11.20 -1.87 -3.89
C ILE A 54 11.73 -2.98 -2.99
N ASP A 55 12.69 -2.63 -2.14
CA ASP A 55 13.24 -3.52 -1.13
C ASP A 55 12.60 -3.14 0.21
N TRP A 56 11.67 -3.95 0.67
CA TRP A 56 10.91 -3.68 1.89
C TRP A 56 11.60 -4.38 3.07
N LYS A 57 12.35 -3.61 3.84
CA LYS A 57 13.06 -4.10 5.02
C LYS A 57 12.10 -4.29 6.19
N ASP A 58 12.39 -5.27 7.03
CA ASP A 58 11.57 -5.59 8.21
C ASP A 58 10.11 -5.81 7.86
N HIS A 59 9.86 -6.52 6.75
CA HIS A 59 8.49 -6.76 6.29
C HIS A 59 7.65 -7.54 7.31
N SER A 60 8.26 -8.43 8.07
CA SER A 60 7.55 -9.19 9.11
C SER A 60 6.97 -8.27 10.18
N LEU A 61 7.72 -7.22 10.56
CA LEU A 61 7.24 -6.20 11.48
C LEU A 61 6.10 -5.39 10.86
N SER A 62 6.23 -5.02 9.58
CA SER A 62 5.16 -4.33 8.86
C SER A 62 3.91 -5.20 8.74
N GLN A 63 4.08 -6.49 8.48
CA GLN A 63 2.95 -7.43 8.38
C GLN A 63 2.16 -7.46 9.70
N GLU A 64 2.86 -7.41 10.81
CA GLU A 64 2.24 -7.36 12.13
C GLU A 64 1.56 -6.00 12.39
N ARG A 65 2.28 -4.90 12.14
CA ARG A 65 1.77 -3.54 12.40
C ARG A 65 0.62 -3.14 11.47
N LEU A 66 0.65 -3.59 10.22
CA LEU A 66 -0.39 -3.33 9.23
C LEU A 66 -1.37 -4.51 9.12
N GLY A 67 -1.54 -5.24 10.21
CA GLY A 67 -2.45 -6.37 10.31
C GLY A 67 -3.89 -5.94 10.56
N TYR A 68 -4.68 -6.81 11.18
CA TYR A 68 -6.12 -6.59 11.34
C TYR A 68 -6.46 -5.36 12.17
N GLY A 69 -5.66 -4.98 13.15
CA GLY A 69 -5.89 -3.76 13.93
C GLY A 69 -5.91 -2.52 13.06
N GLU A 70 -4.89 -2.35 12.24
CA GLU A 70 -4.81 -1.20 11.32
C GLU A 70 -5.87 -1.32 10.21
N THR A 71 -6.13 -2.54 9.74
CA THR A 71 -7.15 -2.79 8.72
C THR A 71 -8.53 -2.35 9.22
N ILE A 72 -8.88 -2.71 10.44
CA ILE A 72 -10.13 -2.29 11.08
C ILE A 72 -10.20 -0.77 11.16
N ARG A 73 -9.11 -0.13 11.60
CA ARG A 73 -9.06 1.33 11.72
C ARG A 73 -9.29 2.00 10.37
N GLN A 74 -8.64 1.53 9.31
CA GLN A 74 -8.81 2.08 7.98
C GLN A 74 -10.23 1.88 7.44
N LEU A 75 -10.80 0.71 7.65
CA LEU A 75 -12.16 0.42 7.18
C LEU A 75 -13.20 1.25 7.94
N GLU A 76 -13.01 1.49 9.23
CA GLU A 76 -13.88 2.37 9.99
C GLU A 76 -13.84 3.80 9.44
N LEU A 77 -12.64 4.32 9.13
CA LEU A 77 -12.49 5.63 8.51
C LEU A 77 -13.18 5.69 7.14
N GLN A 78 -13.00 4.65 6.34
CA GLN A 78 -13.66 4.58 5.03
C GLN A 78 -15.18 4.54 5.16
N ALA A 79 -15.71 3.82 6.14
CA ALA A 79 -17.14 3.73 6.36
C ALA A 79 -17.76 5.09 6.73
N GLU A 80 -17.00 5.93 7.44
CA GLU A 80 -17.45 7.29 7.80
C GLU A 80 -17.51 8.24 6.61
N ASN A 81 -16.63 8.04 5.61
CA ASN A 81 -16.42 8.99 4.54
C ASN A 81 -16.76 8.47 3.14
N CYS A 82 -17.29 7.25 3.05
CA CYS A 82 -17.55 6.64 1.76
C CYS A 82 -18.87 7.11 1.15
N HIS A 83 -18.99 6.93 -0.17
CA HIS A 83 -20.26 7.10 -0.87
C HIS A 83 -21.24 6.03 -0.36
N PRO A 84 -22.56 6.36 -0.21
CA PRO A 84 -23.54 5.39 0.28
C PRO A 84 -23.57 4.07 -0.48
N GLN A 85 -23.30 4.08 -1.78
CA GLN A 85 -23.25 2.87 -2.60
C GLN A 85 -22.11 1.92 -2.23
N SER A 86 -21.03 2.43 -1.63
CA SER A 86 -19.89 1.64 -1.24
C SER A 86 -19.95 1.13 0.20
N ARG A 87 -20.87 1.66 0.99
CA ARG A 87 -20.92 1.43 2.43
C ARG A 87 -21.15 -0.03 2.78
N GLU A 88 -22.05 -0.70 2.08
CA GLU A 88 -22.38 -2.11 2.35
C GLU A 88 -21.16 -3.01 2.20
N LYS A 89 -20.38 -2.81 1.13
CA LYS A 89 -19.15 -3.57 0.92
C LYS A 89 -18.12 -3.28 2.00
N ILE A 90 -17.95 -2.02 2.35
CA ILE A 90 -16.98 -1.62 3.39
C ILE A 90 -17.37 -2.22 4.74
N LEU A 91 -18.66 -2.21 5.09
CA LEU A 91 -19.11 -2.82 6.34
C LEU A 91 -18.94 -4.34 6.35
N ALA A 92 -19.11 -5.01 5.20
CA ALA A 92 -18.83 -6.43 5.07
C ALA A 92 -17.35 -6.73 5.25
N ASP A 93 -16.47 -5.93 4.64
CA ASP A 93 -15.03 -6.05 4.80
C ASP A 93 -14.61 -5.81 6.25
N LEU A 94 -15.24 -4.83 6.91
CA LEU A 94 -14.98 -4.52 8.31
C LEU A 94 -15.37 -5.69 9.22
N ALA A 95 -16.52 -6.31 8.98
CA ALA A 95 -16.96 -7.48 9.75
C ALA A 95 -15.98 -8.66 9.57
N ALA A 96 -15.51 -8.88 8.34
CA ALA A 96 -14.51 -9.91 8.07
C ALA A 96 -13.20 -9.63 8.81
N ALA A 97 -12.72 -8.39 8.77
CA ALA A 97 -11.47 -8.00 9.44
C ALA A 97 -11.59 -8.18 10.97
N ARG A 98 -12.73 -7.84 11.56
CA ARG A 98 -12.97 -8.06 12.98
C ARG A 98 -12.95 -9.55 13.37
N ALA A 99 -13.26 -10.41 12.41
CA ALA A 99 -13.18 -11.87 12.58
C ALA A 99 -11.82 -12.43 12.14
N HIS A 100 -10.84 -11.58 11.88
CA HIS A 100 -9.50 -11.91 11.39
C HIS A 100 -9.55 -12.70 10.09
N ARG A 101 -10.40 -12.26 9.16
CA ARG A 101 -10.54 -12.85 7.82
C ARG A 101 -10.36 -11.78 6.75
N GLY A 102 -9.94 -12.23 5.57
CA GLY A 102 -9.72 -11.35 4.42
C GLY A 102 -8.37 -10.64 4.47
N PRO A 103 -8.10 -9.78 3.49
CA PRO A 103 -6.80 -9.11 3.36
C PRO A 103 -6.62 -8.02 4.43
N THR A 104 -5.37 -7.82 4.84
CA THR A 104 -4.95 -6.75 5.74
C THR A 104 -4.42 -5.57 4.93
N VAL A 105 -4.14 -4.45 5.59
CA VAL A 105 -3.48 -3.31 4.94
C VAL A 105 -2.16 -3.74 4.31
N PHE A 106 -1.37 -4.58 4.98
CA PHE A 106 -0.14 -5.12 4.40
C PHE A 106 -0.42 -5.85 3.08
N ASP A 107 -1.48 -6.65 3.04
CA ASP A 107 -1.88 -7.36 1.82
C ASP A 107 -2.34 -6.41 0.73
N TRP A 108 -3.03 -5.32 1.08
CA TRP A 108 -3.43 -4.30 0.10
C TRP A 108 -2.20 -3.71 -0.59
N LEU A 109 -1.20 -3.32 0.20
CA LEU A 109 0.00 -2.66 -0.31
C LEU A 109 0.85 -3.59 -1.15
N THR A 110 1.12 -4.80 -0.67
CA THR A 110 1.91 -5.78 -1.43
C THR A 110 1.18 -6.21 -2.69
N GLY A 111 -0.15 -6.36 -2.61
CA GLY A 111 -0.98 -6.69 -3.77
C GLY A 111 -0.92 -5.62 -4.85
N ILE A 112 -1.00 -4.34 -4.46
CA ILE A 112 -0.88 -3.23 -5.40
C ILE A 112 0.49 -3.25 -6.08
N ILE A 113 1.57 -3.42 -5.31
CA ILE A 113 2.92 -3.46 -5.88
C ILE A 113 3.06 -4.62 -6.86
N ARG A 114 2.53 -5.80 -6.53
CA ARG A 114 2.64 -6.99 -7.37
C ARG A 114 1.86 -6.88 -8.69
N ILE A 115 0.82 -6.05 -8.75
CA ILE A 115 0.10 -5.78 -10.00
C ILE A 115 1.06 -5.22 -11.05
N HIS A 116 2.04 -4.43 -10.65
CA HIS A 116 3.01 -3.78 -11.54
C HIS A 116 4.27 -4.62 -11.77
N GLY A 117 4.31 -5.84 -11.26
CA GLY A 117 5.45 -6.75 -11.40
C GLY A 117 5.14 -7.95 -12.26
N LEU A 118 6.10 -8.85 -12.36
CA LEU A 118 5.99 -10.08 -13.15
C LEU A 118 4.75 -10.87 -12.74
N GLY A 119 3.91 -11.20 -13.72
CA GLY A 119 2.66 -11.93 -13.50
C GLY A 119 1.47 -11.07 -13.13
N GLY A 120 1.65 -9.76 -12.94
CA GLY A 120 0.56 -8.84 -12.63
C GLY A 120 -0.11 -8.31 -13.89
N SER A 121 -1.30 -7.69 -13.73
CA SER A 121 -2.06 -7.16 -14.86
C SER A 121 -1.41 -5.92 -15.48
N GLU A 122 -0.52 -5.24 -14.78
CA GLU A 122 0.24 -4.10 -15.29
C GLU A 122 1.76 -4.39 -15.22
N ALA A 123 2.14 -5.62 -15.59
CA ALA A 123 3.53 -6.09 -15.53
C ALA A 123 4.48 -5.26 -16.40
N GLN A 124 3.98 -4.52 -17.39
CA GLN A 124 4.79 -3.65 -18.22
C GLN A 124 5.49 -2.55 -17.41
N ASP A 125 5.02 -2.24 -16.23
CA ASP A 125 5.65 -1.26 -15.36
C ASP A 125 6.96 -1.77 -14.73
N CYS A 126 7.17 -3.08 -14.71
CA CYS A 126 8.41 -3.74 -14.29
C CYS A 126 8.84 -3.36 -12.85
N VAL A 127 7.88 -3.32 -11.94
CA VAL A 127 8.19 -3.07 -10.51
C VAL A 127 8.44 -4.40 -9.83
N GLU A 128 9.59 -4.54 -9.19
CA GLU A 128 9.95 -5.73 -8.42
C GLU A 128 9.82 -5.45 -6.93
N LEU A 129 9.19 -6.38 -6.21
CA LEU A 129 9.06 -6.29 -4.75
C LEU A 129 9.93 -7.36 -4.10
N ILE A 130 10.82 -6.93 -3.20
CA ILE A 130 11.63 -7.81 -2.37
C ILE A 130 11.20 -7.61 -0.92
N LEU A 131 10.81 -8.69 -0.27
CA LEU A 131 10.45 -8.68 1.15
C LEU A 131 11.63 -9.21 1.96
N ASP A 132 12.25 -8.33 2.71
CA ASP A 132 13.42 -8.64 3.54
C ASP A 132 13.12 -8.68 5.04
#